data_8bce460c7cac21bb080d3e6ea460cfd4
#
_entry.id   8bce460c7cac21bb080d3e6ea460cfd4
#
_cell.length_a   1.000
_cell.length_b   1.000
_cell.length_c   1.000
_cell.angle_alpha   90.00
_cell.angle_beta   90.00
_cell.angle_gamma   90.00
#
_symmetry.space_group_name_H-M   'P 1'
#
loop_
_entity.id
_entity.type
_entity.pdbx_description
1 polymer ?
#
loop_
_entity_poly.entity_id
_entity_poly.type
_entity_poly.pdbx_seq_one_letter_code
_entity_poly.pdbx_strand_id
1 'polypeptide(L)'
;MTHDPNCIFCKIIAGHIPSRKVYEDDDLFAFHDIHPWAPVHFLLVPRHHVASMAQLTARDEVWMGRLMVLAPKLALEQGCNPYPAGGFRMVCNTGDEGGQEVQHLHWHVMGGPRPWARG
;
A
#
# COMPACT_ATOMS: atom_id res chain seq x y z
N MET A 1 -17.06 9.78 2.96
CA MET A 1 -15.83 9.02 3.17
C MET A 1 -16.03 8.03 4.30
N THR A 2 -15.72 6.78 4.08
CA THR A 2 -15.93 5.76 5.10
C THR A 2 -14.68 5.59 5.96
N HIS A 3 -14.90 5.41 7.25
CA HIS A 3 -13.87 5.15 8.24
C HIS A 3 -14.40 4.07 9.19
N ASP A 4 -13.63 3.00 9.35
CA ASP A 4 -14.02 1.92 10.24
C ASP A 4 -13.21 2.06 11.54
N PRO A 5 -13.85 2.33 12.68
CA PRO A 5 -13.13 2.50 13.95
C PRO A 5 -12.43 1.23 14.44
N ASN A 6 -12.76 0.08 13.87
CA ASN A 6 -12.11 -1.19 14.20
C ASN A 6 -10.98 -1.56 13.22
N CYS A 7 -10.79 -0.78 12.17
CA CYS A 7 -9.75 -1.02 11.17
C CYS A 7 -8.42 -0.42 11.62
N ILE A 8 -7.38 -1.24 11.72
CA ILE A 8 -6.05 -0.78 12.13
C ILE A 8 -5.49 0.26 11.16
N PHE A 9 -5.73 0.11 9.86
CA PHE A 9 -5.24 1.09 8.87
C PHE A 9 -6.01 2.40 8.94
N CYS A 10 -7.32 2.35 9.18
CA CYS A 10 -8.09 3.56 9.44
C CYS A 10 -7.55 4.32 10.66
N LYS A 11 -7.16 3.59 11.70
CA LYS A 11 -6.57 4.18 12.91
C LYS A 11 -5.21 4.82 12.62
N ILE A 12 -4.40 4.18 11.79
CA ILE A 12 -3.10 4.71 11.35
C ILE A 12 -3.31 6.00 10.56
N ILE A 13 -4.22 5.99 9.60
CA ILE A 13 -4.54 7.15 8.76
C ILE A 13 -5.04 8.33 9.62
N ALA A 14 -5.84 8.03 10.63
CA ALA A 14 -6.37 9.04 11.55
C ALA A 14 -5.33 9.54 12.56
N GLY A 15 -4.17 8.91 12.64
CA GLY A 15 -3.12 9.29 13.57
C GLY A 15 -3.27 8.71 14.97
N HIS A 16 -4.20 7.78 15.18
CA HIS A 16 -4.43 7.14 16.49
C HIS A 16 -3.40 6.05 16.79
N ILE A 17 -2.80 5.48 15.74
CA ILE A 17 -1.71 4.52 15.86
C ILE A 17 -0.51 5.09 15.11
N PRO A 18 0.68 5.16 15.73
CA PRO A 18 1.85 5.71 15.05
C PRO A 18 2.30 4.85 13.90
N SER A 19 2.83 5.49 12.85
CA SER A 19 3.41 4.82 11.70
C SER A 19 4.52 5.68 11.12
N ARG A 20 5.39 5.06 10.32
CA ARG A 20 6.39 5.80 9.56
C ARG A 20 5.79 6.16 8.20
N LYS A 21 5.22 7.36 8.11
CA LYS A 21 4.51 7.81 6.92
C LYS A 21 5.46 8.02 5.75
N VAL A 22 5.02 7.56 4.57
CA VAL A 22 5.72 7.74 3.29
C VAL A 22 5.07 8.85 2.48
N TYR A 23 3.74 8.90 2.46
CA TYR A 23 3.00 9.85 1.62
C TYR A 23 1.58 10.02 2.13
N GLU A 24 1.01 11.19 1.85
CA GLU A 24 -0.39 11.46 2.18
C GLU A 24 -0.94 12.54 1.26
N ASP A 25 -2.14 12.31 0.72
CA ASP A 25 -2.94 13.34 0.06
C ASP A 25 -4.42 13.14 0.44
N ASP A 26 -5.34 13.78 -0.27
CA ASP A 26 -6.76 13.72 0.08
C ASP A 26 -7.36 12.30 -0.06
N ASP A 27 -6.81 11.48 -0.95
CA ASP A 27 -7.38 10.17 -1.27
C ASP A 27 -6.49 9.01 -0.84
N LEU A 28 -5.17 9.20 -0.77
CA LEU A 28 -4.19 8.14 -0.63
C LEU A 28 -3.29 8.36 0.57
N PHE A 29 -2.82 7.24 1.12
CA PHE A 29 -1.89 7.24 2.25
C PHE A 29 -0.87 6.10 2.04
N ALA A 30 0.36 6.34 2.46
CA ALA A 30 1.38 5.29 2.40
C ALA A 30 2.25 5.32 3.65
N PHE A 31 2.66 4.14 4.12
CA PHE A 31 3.49 4.01 5.31
C PHE A 31 4.34 2.74 5.24
N HIS A 32 5.48 2.77 5.91
CA HIS A 32 6.40 1.63 5.93
C HIS A 32 5.79 0.44 6.63
N ASP A 33 6.01 -0.76 6.07
CA ASP A 33 5.66 -2.01 6.73
C ASP A 33 6.61 -2.23 7.90
N ILE A 34 6.08 -2.58 9.08
CA ILE A 34 6.89 -2.81 10.27
C ILE A 34 7.64 -4.14 10.24
N HIS A 35 7.24 -5.04 9.33
CA HIS A 35 7.90 -6.33 9.12
C HIS A 35 8.28 -6.48 7.65
N PRO A 36 9.26 -5.69 7.18
CA PRO A 36 9.56 -5.64 5.74
C PRO A 36 10.06 -6.98 5.21
N TRP A 37 9.60 -7.32 4.00
CA TRP A 37 10.04 -8.52 3.27
C TRP A 37 11.20 -8.22 2.31
N ALA A 38 11.48 -6.96 2.08
CA ALA A 38 12.48 -6.47 1.15
C ALA A 38 13.16 -5.23 1.72
N PRO A 39 14.31 -4.81 1.19
CA PRO A 39 14.99 -3.58 1.67
C PRO A 39 14.11 -2.35 1.62
N VAL A 40 13.23 -2.25 0.61
CA VAL A 40 12.16 -1.24 0.55
C VAL A 40 10.83 -1.99 0.61
N HIS A 41 9.98 -1.63 1.56
CA HIS A 41 8.67 -2.25 1.69
C HIS A 41 7.72 -1.27 2.38
N PHE A 42 6.79 -0.72 1.62
CA PHE A 42 5.74 0.14 2.18
C PHE A 42 4.38 -0.28 1.67
N LEU A 43 3.34 0.17 2.35
CA LEU A 43 1.95 -0.09 2.00
C LEU A 43 1.34 1.18 1.42
N LEU A 44 0.60 1.03 0.33
CA LEU A 44 -0.09 2.12 -0.34
C LEU A 44 -1.58 1.82 -0.30
N VAL A 45 -2.36 2.71 0.30
CA VAL A 45 -3.76 2.45 0.65
C VAL A 45 -4.64 3.65 0.31
N PRO A 46 -5.94 3.42 0.04
CA PRO A 46 -6.90 4.52 0.03
C PRO A 46 -7.15 5.00 1.47
N ARG A 47 -7.40 6.31 1.63
CA ARG A 47 -7.72 6.84 2.95
C ARG A 47 -9.10 6.39 3.42
N HIS A 48 -10.07 6.31 2.51
CA HIS A 48 -11.39 5.78 2.87
C HIS A 48 -11.33 4.26 2.99
N HIS A 49 -12.19 3.71 3.82
CA HIS A 49 -12.22 2.28 4.06
C HIS A 49 -12.87 1.54 2.90
N VAL A 50 -12.09 0.69 2.24
CA VAL A 50 -12.56 -0.31 1.28
C VAL A 50 -11.92 -1.62 1.73
N ALA A 51 -12.72 -2.65 1.95
CA ALA A 51 -12.21 -3.89 2.54
C ALA A 51 -11.19 -4.59 1.63
N SER A 52 -11.46 -4.68 0.33
CA SER A 52 -10.59 -5.41 -0.60
C SER A 52 -10.86 -4.99 -2.04
N MET A 53 -10.09 -5.55 -2.97
CA MET A 53 -10.34 -5.36 -4.40
C MET A 53 -11.72 -5.86 -4.82
N ALA A 54 -12.27 -6.84 -4.10
CA ALA A 54 -13.57 -7.40 -4.44
C ALA A 54 -14.71 -6.38 -4.33
N GLN A 55 -14.53 -5.31 -3.53
CA GLN A 55 -15.52 -4.26 -3.35
C GLN A 55 -15.35 -3.08 -4.30
N LEU A 56 -14.32 -3.08 -5.15
CA LEU A 56 -14.08 -1.97 -6.09
C LEU A 56 -15.18 -1.92 -7.14
N THR A 57 -15.54 -0.70 -7.52
CA THR A 57 -16.55 -0.44 -8.55
C THR A 57 -16.04 0.65 -9.49
N ALA A 58 -16.85 1.01 -10.50
CA ALA A 58 -16.49 2.10 -11.43
C ALA A 58 -16.23 3.43 -10.72
N ARG A 59 -16.81 3.64 -9.53
CA ARG A 59 -16.57 4.85 -8.74
C ARG A 59 -15.12 4.98 -8.28
N ASP A 60 -14.40 3.87 -8.25
CA ASP A 60 -13.04 3.82 -7.72
C ASP A 60 -11.97 4.00 -8.79
N GLU A 61 -12.36 4.09 -10.06
CA GLU A 61 -11.41 4.13 -11.17
C GLU A 61 -10.44 5.29 -11.11
N VAL A 62 -10.92 6.49 -10.74
CA VAL A 62 -10.07 7.68 -10.75
C VAL A 62 -8.98 7.60 -9.68
N TRP A 63 -9.35 7.37 -8.42
CA TRP A 63 -8.34 7.32 -7.36
C TRP A 63 -7.45 6.07 -7.50
N MET A 64 -8.00 4.97 -8.04
CA MET A 64 -7.21 3.76 -8.27
C MET A 64 -6.16 3.98 -9.35
N GLY A 65 -6.51 4.69 -10.42
CA GLY A 65 -5.56 5.07 -11.46
C GLY A 65 -4.46 5.98 -10.90
N ARG A 66 -4.82 6.93 -10.03
CA ARG A 66 -3.84 7.78 -9.36
C ARG A 66 -2.90 6.97 -8.49
N LEU A 67 -3.41 5.98 -7.76
CA LEU A 67 -2.60 5.09 -6.92
C LEU A 67 -1.56 4.36 -7.77
N MET A 68 -1.97 3.81 -8.90
CA MET A 68 -1.08 3.09 -9.81
C MET A 68 0.03 3.98 -10.38
N VAL A 69 -0.27 5.23 -10.69
CA VAL A 69 0.71 6.18 -11.21
C VAL A 69 1.62 6.71 -10.11
N LEU A 70 1.09 6.85 -8.89
CA LEU A 70 1.87 7.31 -7.74
C LEU A 70 2.91 6.27 -7.29
N ALA A 71 2.58 4.99 -7.39
CA ALA A 71 3.42 3.91 -6.87
C ALA A 71 4.87 3.95 -7.38
N PRO A 72 5.15 4.06 -8.68
CA PRO A 72 6.53 4.13 -9.16
C PRO A 72 7.30 5.34 -8.65
N LYS A 73 6.62 6.47 -8.49
CA LYS A 73 7.25 7.68 -7.95
C LYS A 73 7.69 7.44 -6.50
N LEU A 74 6.79 6.91 -5.67
CA LEU A 74 7.11 6.62 -4.27
C LEU A 74 8.20 5.55 -4.15
N ALA A 75 8.17 4.54 -5.01
CA ALA A 75 9.18 3.49 -5.00
C ALA A 75 10.59 4.07 -5.20
N LEU A 76 10.76 4.97 -6.16
CA LEU A 76 12.04 5.64 -6.38
C LEU A 76 12.43 6.51 -5.18
N GLU A 77 11.50 7.29 -4.64
CA GLU A 77 11.76 8.16 -3.50
C GLU A 77 12.19 7.36 -2.27
N GLN A 78 11.68 6.15 -2.12
CA GLN A 78 11.99 5.28 -0.98
C GLN A 78 13.24 4.42 -1.19
N GLY A 79 13.89 4.53 -2.32
CA GLY A 79 15.19 3.91 -2.54
C GLY A 79 15.23 2.75 -3.52
N CYS A 80 14.14 2.45 -4.21
CA CYS A 80 14.19 1.47 -5.30
C CYS A 80 15.04 2.03 -6.44
N ASN A 81 15.91 1.18 -7.01
CA ASN A 81 16.72 1.60 -8.14
C ASN A 81 15.86 1.70 -9.40
N PRO A 82 16.25 2.57 -10.36
CA PRO A 82 15.47 2.76 -11.58
C PRO A 82 15.40 1.50 -12.46
N TYR A 83 14.27 1.38 -13.18
CA TYR A 83 14.11 0.42 -14.26
C TYR A 83 15.20 0.66 -15.33
N PRO A 84 15.76 -0.39 -16.01
CA PRO A 84 15.36 -1.79 -15.91
C PRO A 84 16.15 -2.62 -14.90
N ALA A 85 17.32 -2.20 -14.48
CA ALA A 85 18.18 -2.98 -13.58
C ALA A 85 17.58 -3.05 -12.17
N GLY A 86 16.94 -1.97 -11.72
CA GLY A 86 16.20 -1.92 -10.49
C GLY A 86 14.72 -2.26 -10.73
N GLY A 87 13.84 -1.54 -10.05
CA GLY A 87 12.40 -1.74 -10.18
C GLY A 87 11.79 -2.11 -8.85
N PHE A 88 10.55 -2.58 -8.90
CA PHE A 88 9.81 -2.93 -7.69
C PHE A 88 8.71 -3.92 -8.03
N ARG A 89 8.15 -4.54 -6.99
CA ARG A 89 7.01 -5.44 -7.12
C ARG A 89 5.84 -4.87 -6.33
N MET A 90 4.64 -4.96 -6.90
CA MET A 90 3.41 -4.63 -6.19
C MET A 90 2.60 -5.90 -6.00
N VAL A 91 2.05 -6.08 -4.78
CA VAL A 91 1.20 -7.22 -4.44
C VAL A 91 -0.02 -6.72 -3.71
N CYS A 92 -1.19 -7.19 -4.13
CA CYS A 92 -2.45 -6.94 -3.44
C CYS A 92 -3.15 -8.28 -3.20
N ASN A 93 -3.41 -8.59 -1.95
CA ASN A 93 -4.07 -9.84 -1.57
C ASN A 93 -5.56 -9.59 -1.35
N THR A 94 -6.39 -10.50 -1.83
CA THR A 94 -7.85 -10.37 -1.72
C THR A 94 -8.43 -11.64 -1.12
N GLY A 95 -9.13 -11.48 0.01
CA GLY A 95 -9.82 -12.58 0.67
C GLY A 95 -8.89 -13.58 1.33
N ASP A 96 -9.48 -14.60 1.95
CA ASP A 96 -8.72 -15.60 2.69
C ASP A 96 -7.81 -16.41 1.78
N GLU A 97 -8.30 -16.85 0.64
CA GLU A 97 -7.50 -17.64 -0.30
C GLU A 97 -6.39 -16.82 -0.95
N GLY A 98 -6.52 -15.50 -0.99
CA GLY A 98 -5.49 -14.59 -1.46
C GLY A 98 -4.48 -14.20 -0.38
N GLY A 99 -4.70 -14.62 0.86
CA GLY A 99 -3.81 -14.32 1.97
C GLY A 99 -3.96 -12.92 2.55
N GLN A 100 -5.13 -12.31 2.39
CA GLN A 100 -5.38 -10.98 2.93
C GLN A 100 -5.49 -11.02 4.46
N GLU A 101 -4.60 -10.32 5.15
CA GLU A 101 -4.55 -10.32 6.61
C GLU A 101 -5.32 -9.13 7.21
N VAL A 102 -5.28 -7.96 6.57
CA VAL A 102 -5.97 -6.76 7.04
C VAL A 102 -7.08 -6.41 6.06
N GLN A 103 -8.30 -6.24 6.60
CA GLN A 103 -9.49 -5.96 5.80
C GLN A 103 -9.63 -4.46 5.50
N HIS A 104 -8.61 -3.91 4.89
CA HIS A 104 -8.54 -2.58 4.31
C HIS A 104 -7.63 -2.71 3.10
N LEU A 105 -8.15 -2.40 1.92
CA LEU A 105 -7.42 -2.55 0.66
C LEU A 105 -6.04 -1.93 0.76
N HIS A 106 -5.02 -2.70 0.40
CA HIS A 106 -3.65 -2.20 0.41
C HIS A 106 -2.80 -2.92 -0.62
N TRP A 107 -1.85 -2.17 -1.16
CA TRP A 107 -0.83 -2.68 -2.06
C TRP A 107 0.51 -2.68 -1.34
N HIS A 108 1.15 -3.86 -1.30
CA HIS A 108 2.55 -3.93 -0.89
C HIS A 108 3.40 -3.43 -2.05
N VAL A 109 4.31 -2.50 -1.78
CA VAL A 109 5.30 -2.05 -2.74
C VAL A 109 6.66 -2.42 -2.19
N MET A 110 7.39 -3.28 -2.92
CA MET A 110 8.63 -3.86 -2.45
C MET A 110 9.72 -3.73 -3.49
N GLY A 111 10.93 -3.42 -3.04
CA GLY A 111 12.06 -3.30 -3.94
C GLY A 111 13.39 -3.39 -3.22
N GLY A 112 14.46 -3.23 -3.98
CA GLY A 112 15.81 -3.33 -3.48
C GLY A 112 16.49 -4.62 -3.88
N PRO A 113 17.80 -4.75 -3.61
CA PRO A 113 18.57 -5.92 -4.03
C PRO A 113 18.00 -7.22 -3.49
N ARG A 114 18.02 -8.24 -4.34
CA ARG A 114 17.63 -9.59 -3.94
C ARG A 114 18.82 -10.33 -3.32
N PRO A 115 18.58 -11.39 -2.49
CA PRO A 115 17.28 -11.99 -2.18
C PRO A 115 16.49 -11.20 -1.13
N TRP A 116 15.17 -11.36 -1.17
CA TRP A 116 14.29 -10.77 -0.14
C TRP A 116 13.94 -11.83 0.91
N ALA A 117 13.48 -11.35 2.09
CA ALA A 117 13.04 -12.25 3.17
C ALA A 117 11.84 -13.10 2.73
N ARG A 118 10.96 -12.56 1.86
CA ARG A 118 9.79 -13.28 1.32
C ARG A 118 9.54 -12.81 -0.11
N GLY A 119 8.84 -13.66 -0.84
CA GLY A 119 8.40 -13.37 -2.20
C GLY A 119 9.44 -13.56 -3.24
#